data_bf9635bc4ae15a83c217b5b2df6e0cf1
#
_entry.id   bf9635bc4ae15a83c217b5b2df6e0cf1
#
_cell.length_a   1.000
_cell.length_b   1.000
_cell.length_c   1.000
_cell.angle_alpha   90.00
_cell.angle_beta   90.00
_cell.angle_gamma   90.00
#
_symmetry.space_group_name_H-M   'P 1'
#
loop_
_entity.id
_entity.type
_entity.pdbx_description
1 polymer ?
#
loop_
_entity_poly.entity_id
_entity_poly.type
_entity_poly.pdbx_seq_one_letter_code
_entity_poly.pdbx_strand_id
1 'polypeptide(L)'
;MGLGTWEFGVFVSLVSDILSSVLNPYVLSPKSSFQYLPAAMYTITELKPGRAITLDGEPFLILASQFGRKSQSKANMQCKLKNLKTGAVIARNFQGSDKVEEASVGYRHVQYLYAGQGSRAFMDLETYDQFELPDEVIGDGVKFLVDGMEVDALVYEENPIGIHLPVSVTLEVVETSPGLRGDTATGGSKTAKLNSGATVNVPLFINEGDKIKVNTERGEYVERANN
;
A
#
# COMPACT_ATOMS: atom_id res chain seq x y z
N MET A 1 -49.32 -47.34 -47.33
CA MET A 1 -47.96 -46.81 -47.50
C MET A 1 -47.77 -45.78 -46.45
N GLY A 2 -47.14 -46.18 -45.35
CA GLY A 2 -46.90 -45.31 -44.19
C GLY A 2 -45.52 -44.75 -44.24
N LEU A 3 -45.38 -43.44 -44.08
CA LEU A 3 -44.14 -42.76 -43.87
C LEU A 3 -44.02 -42.38 -42.37
N GLY A 4 -43.08 -43.04 -41.69
CA GLY A 4 -42.82 -42.82 -40.29
C GLY A 4 -42.17 -41.49 -40.02
N THR A 5 -42.74 -40.73 -39.10
CA THR A 5 -42.15 -39.54 -38.47
C THR A 5 -41.13 -39.99 -37.43
N TRP A 6 -39.86 -39.78 -37.70
CA TRP A 6 -38.78 -40.02 -36.75
C TRP A 6 -38.59 -38.82 -35.85
N GLU A 7 -38.55 -39.13 -34.56
CA GLU A 7 -38.48 -38.23 -33.42
C GLU A 7 -37.26 -37.32 -33.43
N PHE A 8 -37.45 -36.01 -33.51
CA PHE A 8 -36.47 -34.95 -33.30
C PHE A 8 -36.23 -34.63 -31.84
N GLY A 9 -36.87 -35.42 -30.93
CA GLY A 9 -36.90 -35.15 -29.47
C GLY A 9 -35.68 -35.63 -28.70
N VAL A 10 -34.88 -36.57 -29.17
CA VAL A 10 -33.81 -37.23 -28.37
C VAL A 10 -32.44 -36.58 -28.58
N PHE A 11 -32.24 -35.81 -29.65
CA PHE A 11 -30.96 -35.18 -29.93
C PHE A 11 -30.71 -33.86 -29.19
N VAL A 12 -31.75 -33.20 -28.71
CA VAL A 12 -31.66 -31.94 -27.98
C VAL A 12 -31.32 -32.18 -26.48
N SER A 13 -31.68 -33.35 -25.94
CA SER A 13 -31.41 -33.72 -24.56
C SER A 13 -29.92 -34.08 -24.30
N LEU A 14 -29.22 -34.65 -25.28
CA LEU A 14 -27.82 -35.07 -25.10
C LEU A 14 -26.81 -33.94 -25.26
N VAL A 15 -27.16 -32.83 -25.90
CA VAL A 15 -26.29 -31.68 -26.07
C VAL A 15 -26.35 -30.72 -24.85
N SER A 16 -27.46 -30.76 -24.12
CA SER A 16 -27.63 -29.99 -22.86
C SER A 16 -26.78 -30.54 -21.71
N ASP A 17 -26.55 -31.86 -21.67
CA ASP A 17 -25.80 -32.49 -20.58
C ASP A 17 -24.29 -32.45 -20.78
N ILE A 18 -23.81 -32.21 -22.00
CA ILE A 18 -22.38 -32.07 -22.28
C ILE A 18 -21.89 -30.62 -22.07
N LEU A 19 -22.78 -29.61 -22.17
CA LEU A 19 -22.42 -28.22 -21.88
C LEU A 19 -22.40 -27.88 -20.39
N SER A 20 -22.99 -28.70 -19.55
CA SER A 20 -22.97 -28.46 -18.09
C SER A 20 -21.73 -29.02 -17.37
N SER A 21 -20.92 -29.83 -18.04
CA SER A 21 -19.72 -30.45 -17.44
C SER A 21 -18.39 -29.72 -17.75
N VAL A 22 -18.42 -28.64 -18.52
CA VAL A 22 -17.25 -27.80 -18.83
C VAL A 22 -17.28 -26.44 -18.17
N LEU A 23 -18.25 -26.16 -17.31
CA LEU A 23 -18.23 -24.98 -16.45
C LEU A 23 -17.29 -25.25 -15.27
N ASN A 24 -16.11 -24.67 -15.42
CA ASN A 24 -14.99 -24.53 -14.53
C ASN A 24 -15.40 -24.55 -13.04
N PRO A 25 -15.03 -25.57 -12.22
CA PRO A 25 -15.33 -25.60 -10.80
C PRO A 25 -14.51 -24.64 -9.94
N TYR A 26 -13.77 -23.70 -10.55
CA TYR A 26 -12.90 -22.75 -9.85
C TYR A 26 -13.51 -21.36 -9.61
N VAL A 27 -14.79 -21.17 -9.82
CA VAL A 27 -15.46 -19.89 -9.51
C VAL A 27 -16.49 -20.07 -8.41
N LEU A 28 -16.05 -20.51 -7.25
CA LEU A 28 -16.72 -20.26 -5.96
C LEU A 28 -15.66 -20.42 -4.86
N SER A 29 -14.70 -19.50 -4.83
CA SER A 29 -14.08 -19.16 -3.54
C SER A 29 -15.22 -18.70 -2.63
N PRO A 30 -15.39 -19.27 -1.44
CA PRO A 30 -16.26 -18.65 -0.47
C PRO A 30 -15.64 -17.29 -0.19
N LYS A 31 -16.33 -16.21 -0.59
CA LYS A 31 -16.06 -14.88 -0.06
C LYS A 31 -15.98 -15.09 1.44
N SER A 32 -14.78 -14.89 2.00
CA SER A 32 -14.62 -14.88 3.44
C SER A 32 -15.70 -13.95 3.93
N SER A 33 -16.66 -14.49 4.68
CA SER A 33 -17.71 -13.73 5.31
C SER A 33 -17.02 -12.84 6.34
N PHE A 34 -16.51 -11.72 5.89
CA PHE A 34 -16.19 -10.61 6.77
C PHE A 34 -17.51 -10.23 7.41
N GLN A 35 -17.73 -10.74 8.64
CA GLN A 35 -18.81 -10.22 9.48
C GLN A 35 -18.48 -8.73 9.63
N TYR A 36 -19.30 -7.90 9.03
CA TYR A 36 -19.32 -6.46 9.22
C TYR A 36 -19.65 -6.24 10.71
N LEU A 37 -18.64 -6.24 11.54
CA LEU A 37 -18.77 -5.72 12.90
C LEU A 37 -19.10 -4.23 12.72
N PRO A 38 -20.15 -3.72 13.39
CA PRO A 38 -20.45 -2.30 13.31
C PRO A 38 -19.17 -1.53 13.66
N ALA A 39 -18.80 -0.60 12.81
CA ALA A 39 -17.59 0.21 13.01
C ALA A 39 -17.62 0.82 14.41
N ALA A 40 -16.55 0.68 15.15
CA ALA A 40 -16.47 1.23 16.50
C ALA A 40 -16.56 2.76 16.43
N MET A 41 -17.32 3.34 17.36
CA MET A 41 -17.50 4.80 17.43
C MET A 41 -16.61 5.36 18.52
N TYR A 42 -15.62 6.15 18.13
CA TYR A 42 -14.73 6.85 19.08
C TYR A 42 -15.39 8.09 19.67
N THR A 43 -15.21 8.28 20.96
CA THR A 43 -15.42 9.56 21.62
C THR A 43 -14.21 10.47 21.42
N ILE A 44 -14.34 11.77 21.66
CA ILE A 44 -13.23 12.72 21.45
C ILE A 44 -11.96 12.38 22.24
N THR A 45 -12.09 11.74 23.41
CA THR A 45 -10.95 11.35 24.26
C THR A 45 -10.16 10.15 23.72
N GLU A 46 -10.75 9.41 22.79
CA GLU A 46 -10.14 8.26 22.13
C GLU A 46 -9.43 8.62 20.85
N LEU A 47 -9.58 9.86 20.36
CA LEU A 47 -8.92 10.37 19.16
C LEU A 47 -7.43 10.61 19.44
N LYS A 48 -6.63 9.54 19.38
CA LYS A 48 -5.18 9.56 19.65
C LYS A 48 -4.38 9.43 18.33
N PRO A 49 -3.16 10.00 18.28
CA PRO A 49 -2.27 9.80 17.15
C PRO A 49 -2.08 8.31 16.83
N GLY A 50 -2.03 7.97 15.54
CA GLY A 50 -1.90 6.60 15.03
C GLY A 50 -3.23 5.86 14.84
N ARG A 51 -4.37 6.38 15.28
CA ARG A 51 -5.68 5.83 14.98
C ARG A 51 -6.21 6.32 13.64
N ALA A 52 -6.93 5.45 12.94
CA ALA A 52 -7.63 5.79 11.70
C ALA A 52 -9.12 6.01 11.97
N ILE A 53 -9.69 7.04 11.34
CA ILE A 53 -11.09 7.44 11.47
C ILE A 53 -11.73 7.67 10.10
N THR A 54 -13.02 7.45 9.98
CA THR A 54 -13.81 7.77 8.79
C THR A 54 -14.43 9.14 8.93
N LEU A 55 -14.19 10.03 7.98
CA LEU A 55 -14.85 11.33 7.86
C LEU A 55 -15.37 11.51 6.45
N ASP A 56 -16.65 11.80 6.34
CA ASP A 56 -17.34 12.01 5.05
C ASP A 56 -17.11 10.82 4.06
N GLY A 57 -16.98 9.58 4.58
CA GLY A 57 -16.74 8.36 3.79
C GLY A 57 -15.28 8.16 3.38
N GLU A 58 -14.35 8.96 3.89
CA GLU A 58 -12.92 8.82 3.61
C GLU A 58 -12.11 8.47 4.86
N PRO A 59 -11.05 7.62 4.73
CA PRO A 59 -10.20 7.25 5.84
C PRO A 59 -9.14 8.32 6.12
N PHE A 60 -9.02 8.72 7.39
CA PHE A 60 -8.03 9.67 7.87
C PHE A 60 -7.21 9.07 9.02
N LEU A 61 -5.89 9.23 8.94
CA LEU A 61 -4.98 8.93 10.04
C LEU A 61 -4.83 10.16 10.94
N ILE A 62 -4.96 9.98 12.26
CA ILE A 62 -4.70 11.04 13.24
C ILE A 62 -3.18 11.18 13.42
N LEU A 63 -2.61 12.30 12.98
CA LEU A 63 -1.19 12.61 13.13
C LEU A 63 -0.89 13.24 14.51
N ALA A 64 -1.78 14.09 14.98
CA ALA A 64 -1.67 14.74 16.29
C ALA A 64 -3.06 15.05 16.83
N SER A 65 -3.20 15.06 18.15
CA SER A 65 -4.43 15.45 18.83
C SER A 65 -4.10 16.31 20.07
N GLN A 66 -4.84 17.38 20.25
CA GLN A 66 -4.69 18.28 21.38
C GLN A 66 -6.05 18.52 22.04
N PHE A 67 -6.15 18.13 23.30
CA PHE A 67 -7.34 18.34 24.10
C PHE A 67 -7.38 19.79 24.62
N GLY A 68 -8.49 20.47 24.39
CA GLY A 68 -8.76 21.82 24.90
C GLY A 68 -10.01 21.87 25.75
N ARG A 69 -9.92 22.51 26.92
CA ARG A 69 -11.06 22.80 27.77
C ARG A 69 -10.94 24.23 28.28
N LYS A 70 -11.81 25.11 27.85
CA LYS A 70 -11.94 26.45 28.44
C LYS A 70 -12.96 26.39 29.55
N SER A 71 -12.76 27.16 30.61
CA SER A 71 -13.40 27.11 31.94
C SER A 71 -14.94 26.99 31.98
N GLN A 72 -15.65 27.35 30.90
CA GLN A 72 -17.13 27.26 30.80
C GLN A 72 -17.60 26.74 29.43
N SER A 73 -16.69 26.24 28.59
CA SER A 73 -17.03 25.71 27.27
C SER A 73 -16.98 24.18 27.22
N LYS A 74 -17.71 23.61 26.25
CA LYS A 74 -17.66 22.18 25.97
C LYS A 74 -16.21 21.76 25.67
N ALA A 75 -15.81 20.59 26.15
CA ALA A 75 -14.53 20.00 25.80
C ALA A 75 -14.40 19.92 24.28
N ASN A 76 -13.23 20.21 23.75
CA ASN A 76 -12.92 20.07 22.33
C ASN A 76 -11.61 19.29 22.12
N MET A 77 -11.49 18.61 20.99
CA MET A 77 -10.28 17.92 20.56
C MET A 77 -9.88 18.47 19.19
N GLN A 78 -8.74 19.10 19.11
CA GLN A 78 -8.17 19.55 17.86
C GLN A 78 -7.27 18.45 17.31
N CYS A 79 -7.58 17.93 16.13
CA CYS A 79 -6.83 16.88 15.47
C CYS A 79 -6.19 17.37 14.18
N LYS A 80 -4.96 16.95 13.93
CA LYS A 80 -4.30 17.04 12.64
C LYS A 80 -4.46 15.68 11.96
N LEU A 81 -5.10 15.66 10.81
CA LEU A 81 -5.54 14.47 10.11
C LEU A 81 -4.88 14.37 8.74
N LYS A 82 -4.40 13.19 8.37
CA LYS A 82 -3.90 12.89 7.02
C LYS A 82 -4.93 12.00 6.32
N ASN A 83 -5.45 12.43 5.20
CA ASN A 83 -6.27 11.60 4.33
C ASN A 83 -5.42 10.46 3.78
N LEU A 84 -5.86 9.22 3.98
CA LEU A 84 -5.08 8.04 3.58
C LEU A 84 -5.16 7.73 2.08
N LYS A 85 -6.15 8.29 1.37
CA LYS A 85 -6.27 8.16 -0.10
C LYS A 85 -5.47 9.22 -0.84
N THR A 86 -5.54 10.47 -0.38
CA THR A 86 -4.98 11.62 -1.11
C THR A 86 -3.66 12.15 -0.52
N GLY A 87 -3.32 11.72 0.70
CA GLY A 87 -2.17 12.26 1.44
C GLY A 87 -2.37 13.66 2.01
N ALA A 88 -3.47 14.35 1.70
CA ALA A 88 -3.75 15.71 2.16
C ALA A 88 -3.86 15.78 3.69
N VAL A 89 -3.30 16.85 4.27
CA VAL A 89 -3.30 17.06 5.71
C VAL A 89 -4.24 18.21 6.05
N ILE A 90 -5.22 17.93 6.92
CA ILE A 90 -6.21 18.91 7.39
C ILE A 90 -6.19 19.01 8.92
N ALA A 91 -6.64 20.14 9.46
CA ALA A 91 -6.94 20.31 10.88
C ALA A 91 -8.46 20.28 11.09
N ARG A 92 -8.93 19.46 12.03
CA ARG A 92 -10.35 19.36 12.39
C ARG A 92 -10.55 19.48 13.89
N ASN A 93 -11.61 20.15 14.29
CA ASN A 93 -12.01 20.31 15.70
C ASN A 93 -13.24 19.44 15.96
N PHE A 94 -13.17 18.58 16.97
CA PHE A 94 -14.28 17.76 17.45
C PHE A 94 -14.77 18.26 18.81
N GLN A 95 -16.07 18.32 19.01
CA GLN A 95 -16.69 18.76 20.26
C GLN A 95 -17.00 17.55 21.16
N GLY A 96 -17.16 17.79 22.46
CA GLY A 96 -17.35 16.73 23.45
C GLY A 96 -18.51 15.76 23.22
N SER A 97 -19.48 16.12 22.39
CA SER A 97 -20.62 15.28 22.00
C SER A 97 -20.39 14.48 20.73
N ASP A 98 -19.33 14.78 19.97
CA ASP A 98 -19.11 14.16 18.68
C ASP A 98 -18.66 12.72 18.86
N LYS A 99 -19.20 11.88 18.00
CA LYS A 99 -18.78 10.49 17.81
C LYS A 99 -18.20 10.36 16.43
N VAL A 100 -17.06 9.71 16.33
CA VAL A 100 -16.31 9.54 15.08
C VAL A 100 -16.15 8.05 14.81
N GLU A 101 -16.49 7.64 13.60
CA GLU A 101 -16.41 6.26 13.17
C GLU A 101 -14.96 5.83 13.00
N GLU A 102 -14.61 4.65 13.51
CA GLU A 102 -13.31 4.01 13.25
C GLU A 102 -13.20 3.62 11.78
N ALA A 103 -12.08 3.98 11.14
CA ALA A 103 -11.80 3.48 9.80
C ALA A 103 -11.17 2.08 9.88
N SER A 104 -11.82 1.11 9.23
CA SER A 104 -11.26 -0.25 9.10
C SER A 104 -10.14 -0.23 8.07
N VAL A 105 -8.91 0.03 8.53
CA VAL A 105 -7.70 -0.05 7.72
C VAL A 105 -6.88 -1.26 8.13
N GLY A 106 -6.39 -1.98 7.13
CA GLY A 106 -5.53 -3.14 7.31
C GLY A 106 -4.29 -3.07 6.44
N TYR A 107 -3.38 -4.04 6.64
CA TYR A 107 -2.23 -4.23 5.78
C TYR A 107 -2.32 -5.61 5.15
N ARG A 108 -1.92 -5.70 3.86
CA ARG A 108 -1.74 -6.97 3.14
C ARG A 108 -0.34 -7.04 2.60
N HIS A 109 0.28 -8.22 2.71
CA HIS A 109 1.58 -8.46 2.10
C HIS A 109 1.43 -8.60 0.60
N VAL A 110 2.15 -7.77 -0.13
CA VAL A 110 2.08 -7.72 -1.59
C VAL A 110 3.48 -7.68 -2.18
N GLN A 111 3.60 -8.17 -3.40
CA GLN A 111 4.83 -8.11 -4.18
C GLN A 111 4.71 -7.06 -5.29
N TYR A 112 5.68 -6.18 -5.38
CA TYR A 112 5.80 -5.27 -6.51
C TYR A 112 6.21 -6.06 -7.76
N LEU A 113 5.48 -5.87 -8.87
CA LEU A 113 5.69 -6.60 -10.12
C LEU A 113 6.47 -5.77 -11.15
N TYR A 114 5.90 -4.64 -11.57
CA TYR A 114 6.48 -3.79 -12.60
C TYR A 114 5.92 -2.36 -12.57
N ALA A 115 6.62 -1.48 -13.30
CA ALA A 115 6.20 -0.11 -13.55
C ALA A 115 5.29 -0.01 -14.77
N GLY A 116 4.11 0.60 -14.61
CA GLY A 116 3.24 1.04 -15.69
C GLY A 116 3.51 2.51 -16.10
N GLN A 117 2.61 3.08 -16.91
CA GLN A 117 2.65 4.50 -17.27
C GLN A 117 2.03 5.35 -16.17
N GLY A 118 2.84 5.72 -15.14
CA GLY A 118 2.38 6.51 -14.01
C GLY A 118 1.64 5.69 -12.94
N SER A 119 1.77 4.37 -12.98
CA SER A 119 1.25 3.43 -11.99
C SER A 119 2.27 2.34 -11.68
N ARG A 120 2.05 1.62 -10.57
CA ARG A 120 2.83 0.46 -10.16
C ARG A 120 1.91 -0.72 -9.95
N ALA A 121 2.27 -1.86 -10.53
CA ALA A 121 1.53 -3.11 -10.40
C ALA A 121 2.05 -3.92 -9.20
N PHE A 122 1.13 -4.44 -8.41
CA PHE A 122 1.38 -5.27 -7.24
C PHE A 122 0.53 -6.53 -7.31
N MET A 123 0.97 -7.57 -6.63
CA MET A 123 0.24 -8.81 -6.45
C MET A 123 0.12 -9.13 -4.97
N ASP A 124 -1.08 -9.40 -4.52
CA ASP A 124 -1.35 -9.90 -3.18
C ASP A 124 -0.77 -11.32 -3.03
N LEU A 125 0.02 -11.57 -1.99
CA LEU A 125 0.71 -12.84 -1.79
C LEU A 125 -0.20 -13.95 -1.21
N GLU A 126 -1.39 -13.58 -0.72
CA GLU A 126 -2.37 -14.55 -0.22
C GLU A 126 -3.40 -14.94 -1.29
N THR A 127 -3.94 -13.95 -2.01
CA THR A 127 -5.01 -14.16 -3.00
C THR A 127 -4.51 -14.28 -4.42
N TYR A 128 -3.27 -13.83 -4.69
CA TYR A 128 -2.66 -13.70 -6.03
C TYR A 128 -3.40 -12.73 -6.95
N ASP A 129 -4.29 -11.91 -6.40
CA ASP A 129 -4.94 -10.84 -7.13
C ASP A 129 -3.94 -9.72 -7.44
N GLN A 130 -4.03 -9.19 -8.66
CA GLN A 130 -3.19 -8.07 -9.08
C GLN A 130 -3.99 -6.77 -9.04
N PHE A 131 -3.31 -5.70 -8.66
CA PHE A 131 -3.87 -4.36 -8.65
C PHE A 131 -2.80 -3.32 -9.01
N GLU A 132 -3.24 -2.14 -9.41
CA GLU A 132 -2.35 -1.02 -9.72
C GLU A 132 -2.64 0.16 -8.79
N LEU A 133 -1.59 0.85 -8.40
CA LEU A 133 -1.68 2.12 -7.68
C LEU A 133 -0.95 3.21 -8.47
N PRO A 134 -1.56 4.40 -8.58
CA PRO A 134 -0.91 5.56 -9.17
C PRO A 134 0.35 5.96 -8.41
N ASP A 135 1.38 6.43 -9.12
CA ASP A 135 2.63 6.91 -8.52
C ASP A 135 2.39 8.03 -7.50
N GLU A 136 1.37 8.86 -7.72
CA GLU A 136 0.97 9.95 -6.81
C GLU A 136 0.51 9.43 -5.44
N VAL A 137 -0.14 8.28 -5.40
CA VAL A 137 -0.61 7.62 -4.16
C VAL A 137 0.55 7.02 -3.38
N ILE A 138 1.51 6.42 -4.08
CA ILE A 138 2.71 5.82 -3.48
C ILE A 138 3.68 6.93 -3.03
N GLY A 139 3.72 8.03 -3.77
CA GLY A 139 4.56 9.19 -3.47
C GLY A 139 6.06 8.90 -3.65
N ASP A 140 6.90 9.49 -2.79
CA ASP A 140 8.36 9.37 -2.85
C ASP A 140 8.89 7.93 -2.74
N GLY A 141 8.09 7.00 -2.25
CA GLY A 141 8.43 5.59 -2.15
C GLY A 141 8.67 4.90 -3.49
N VAL A 142 8.05 5.40 -4.56
CA VAL A 142 8.18 4.86 -5.93
C VAL A 142 9.63 4.62 -6.34
N LYS A 143 10.53 5.54 -5.98
CA LYS A 143 11.96 5.49 -6.36
C LYS A 143 12.77 4.37 -5.69
N PHE A 144 12.20 3.70 -4.67
CA PHE A 144 12.87 2.60 -3.95
C PHE A 144 12.30 1.23 -4.29
N LEU A 145 11.25 1.16 -5.12
CA LEU A 145 10.67 -0.11 -5.55
C LEU A 145 11.57 -0.81 -6.57
N VAL A 146 11.76 -2.10 -6.38
CA VAL A 146 12.49 -2.99 -7.31
C VAL A 146 11.62 -4.20 -7.58
N ASP A 147 11.61 -4.68 -8.81
CA ASP A 147 10.81 -5.84 -9.24
C ASP A 147 11.01 -7.04 -8.31
N GLY A 148 9.91 -7.63 -7.87
CA GLY A 148 9.91 -8.73 -6.92
C GLY A 148 10.01 -8.32 -5.45
N MET A 149 10.08 -7.02 -5.12
CA MET A 149 10.14 -6.55 -3.73
C MET A 149 8.81 -6.80 -3.02
N GLU A 150 8.87 -7.36 -1.82
CA GLU A 150 7.73 -7.52 -0.93
C GLU A 150 7.56 -6.27 -0.06
N VAL A 151 6.32 -5.77 0.01
CA VAL A 151 5.93 -4.58 0.75
C VAL A 151 4.53 -4.77 1.34
N ASP A 152 4.10 -3.86 2.20
CA ASP A 152 2.75 -3.88 2.75
C ASP A 152 1.84 -2.89 2.01
N ALA A 153 0.73 -3.37 1.44
CA ALA A 153 -0.33 -2.53 0.93
C ALA A 153 -1.24 -2.10 2.07
N LEU A 154 -1.51 -0.79 2.17
CA LEU A 154 -2.54 -0.25 3.04
C LEU A 154 -3.89 -0.43 2.37
N VAL A 155 -4.82 -1.11 3.05
CA VAL A 155 -6.14 -1.45 2.52
C VAL A 155 -7.23 -0.80 3.38
N TYR A 156 -8.21 -0.20 2.74
CA TYR A 156 -9.43 0.33 3.35
C TYR A 156 -10.64 -0.26 2.64
N GLU A 157 -11.56 -0.89 3.39
CA GLU A 157 -12.75 -1.57 2.82
C GLU A 157 -12.40 -2.49 1.63
N GLU A 158 -11.37 -3.33 1.81
CA GLU A 158 -10.83 -4.27 0.82
C GLU A 158 -10.13 -3.61 -0.40
N ASN A 159 -10.16 -2.30 -0.52
CA ASN A 159 -9.49 -1.58 -1.60
C ASN A 159 -8.10 -1.13 -1.18
N PRO A 160 -7.05 -1.41 -1.97
CA PRO A 160 -5.72 -0.90 -1.71
C PRO A 160 -5.68 0.62 -1.95
N ILE A 161 -5.25 1.37 -0.94
CA ILE A 161 -5.22 2.85 -0.94
C ILE A 161 -3.82 3.43 -0.79
N GLY A 162 -2.80 2.59 -0.69
CA GLY A 162 -1.42 3.02 -0.55
C GLY A 162 -0.47 1.86 -0.32
N ILE A 163 0.83 2.17 -0.28
CA ILE A 163 1.91 1.22 0.02
C ILE A 163 2.69 1.73 1.22
N HIS A 164 3.01 0.83 2.11
CA HIS A 164 3.92 1.06 3.23
C HIS A 164 5.24 0.34 2.94
N LEU A 165 6.29 1.13 2.71
CA LEU A 165 7.65 0.60 2.55
C LEU A 165 8.28 0.38 3.93
N PRO A 166 9.13 -0.65 4.09
CA PRO A 166 9.99 -0.75 5.27
C PRO A 166 10.82 0.52 5.44
N VAL A 167 11.13 0.90 6.69
CA VAL A 167 11.95 2.09 7.01
C VAL A 167 13.29 2.07 6.28
N SER A 168 13.81 0.88 6.01
CA SER A 168 15.04 0.72 5.21
C SER A 168 14.92 -0.44 4.24
N VAL A 169 15.45 -0.26 3.03
CA VAL A 169 15.50 -1.27 1.98
C VAL A 169 16.94 -1.51 1.55
N THR A 170 17.25 -2.75 1.14
CA THR A 170 18.56 -3.10 0.59
C THR A 170 18.52 -3.00 -0.92
N LEU A 171 19.36 -2.14 -1.48
CA LEU A 171 19.44 -1.87 -2.92
C LEU A 171 20.90 -2.01 -3.39
N GLU A 172 21.07 -2.34 -4.67
CA GLU A 172 22.38 -2.50 -5.30
C GLU A 172 22.80 -1.21 -6.01
N VAL A 173 24.06 -0.85 -5.87
CA VAL A 173 24.66 0.29 -6.55
C VAL A 173 25.00 -0.11 -7.98
N VAL A 174 24.31 0.47 -8.97
CA VAL A 174 24.53 0.17 -10.39
C VAL A 174 25.51 1.13 -11.06
N GLU A 175 25.65 2.35 -10.51
CA GLU A 175 26.56 3.36 -11.06
C GLU A 175 27.06 4.28 -9.95
N THR A 176 28.37 4.54 -9.89
CA THR A 176 28.95 5.54 -8.98
C THR A 176 30.30 6.04 -9.51
N SER A 177 30.61 7.28 -9.19
CA SER A 177 31.93 7.82 -9.53
C SER A 177 33.04 7.11 -8.75
N PRO A 178 34.25 6.93 -9.34
CA PRO A 178 35.41 6.44 -8.59
C PRO A 178 35.73 7.41 -7.44
N GLY A 179 35.95 6.86 -6.25
CA GLY A 179 36.37 7.67 -5.08
C GLY A 179 37.76 8.24 -5.27
N LEU A 180 37.88 9.50 -5.67
CA LEU A 180 39.17 10.17 -5.77
C LEU A 180 39.73 10.45 -4.37
N ARG A 181 40.93 9.93 -4.07
CA ARG A 181 41.68 10.20 -2.85
C ARG A 181 42.28 11.62 -2.93
N GLY A 182 41.51 12.63 -2.58
CA GLY A 182 42.02 14.02 -2.62
C GLY A 182 41.38 14.95 -1.59
N ASP A 183 40.22 14.62 -1.08
CA ASP A 183 39.42 15.51 -0.21
C ASP A 183 39.08 14.83 1.12
N THR A 184 40.09 14.37 1.84
CA THR A 184 39.95 13.47 3.00
C THR A 184 39.88 14.18 4.36
N ALA A 185 39.74 15.51 4.39
CA ALA A 185 39.68 16.22 5.68
C ALA A 185 38.28 16.16 6.38
N THR A 186 37.24 15.84 5.64
CA THR A 186 35.85 15.74 6.21
C THR A 186 35.08 14.68 5.44
N GLY A 187 35.25 13.40 5.74
CA GLY A 187 34.37 12.30 5.32
C GLY A 187 33.65 12.49 3.98
N GLY A 188 34.36 12.49 2.86
CA GLY A 188 33.80 12.79 1.54
C GLY A 188 32.67 11.83 1.17
N SER A 189 31.63 12.35 0.54
CA SER A 189 30.53 11.57 -0.03
C SER A 189 30.54 11.70 -1.56
N LYS A 190 29.97 10.71 -2.23
CA LYS A 190 29.73 10.68 -3.68
C LYS A 190 28.34 10.23 -3.99
N THR A 191 27.88 10.54 -5.17
CA THR A 191 26.56 10.13 -5.64
C THR A 191 26.60 8.72 -6.20
N ALA A 192 25.66 7.89 -5.82
CA ALA A 192 25.46 6.54 -6.35
C ALA A 192 24.03 6.39 -6.88
N LYS A 193 23.89 5.75 -8.05
CA LYS A 193 22.62 5.36 -8.64
C LYS A 193 22.36 3.90 -8.28
N LEU A 194 21.13 3.63 -7.86
CA LEU A 194 20.69 2.33 -7.41
C LEU A 194 19.91 1.58 -8.49
N ASN A 195 19.80 0.26 -8.35
CA ASN A 195 19.02 -0.60 -9.25
C ASN A 195 17.53 -0.25 -9.32
N SER A 196 17.00 0.46 -8.32
CA SER A 196 15.65 1.02 -8.33
C SER A 196 15.51 2.30 -9.16
N GLY A 197 16.63 2.85 -9.67
CA GLY A 197 16.70 4.15 -10.32
C GLY A 197 16.87 5.34 -9.37
N ALA A 198 16.79 5.14 -8.06
CA ALA A 198 17.06 6.19 -7.07
C ALA A 198 18.54 6.61 -7.08
N THR A 199 18.77 7.87 -6.71
CA THR A 199 20.12 8.43 -6.54
C THR A 199 20.27 8.84 -5.08
N VAL A 200 21.36 8.36 -4.45
CA VAL A 200 21.65 8.64 -3.03
C VAL A 200 23.12 9.05 -2.84
N ASN A 201 23.39 9.81 -1.80
CA ASN A 201 24.77 10.13 -1.40
C ASN A 201 25.32 8.99 -0.53
N VAL A 202 26.49 8.49 -0.91
CA VAL A 202 27.17 7.38 -0.22
C VAL A 202 28.62 7.76 0.14
N PRO A 203 29.24 7.12 1.14
CA PRO A 203 30.66 7.27 1.44
C PRO A 203 31.53 6.87 0.25
N LEU A 204 32.73 7.44 0.16
CA LEU A 204 33.68 7.23 -0.96
C LEU A 204 34.11 5.76 -1.16
N PHE A 205 34.03 4.92 -0.12
CA PHE A 205 34.41 3.50 -0.17
C PHE A 205 33.35 2.58 -0.81
N ILE A 206 32.17 3.08 -1.07
CA ILE A 206 31.10 2.30 -1.74
C ILE A 206 31.42 2.22 -3.25
N ASN A 207 31.29 1.02 -3.81
CA ASN A 207 31.60 0.76 -5.23
C ASN A 207 30.35 0.22 -5.96
N GLU A 208 30.43 0.18 -7.28
CA GLU A 208 29.44 -0.52 -8.11
C GLU A 208 29.37 -2.00 -7.73
N GLY A 209 28.17 -2.57 -7.69
CA GLY A 209 27.89 -3.91 -7.23
C GLY A 209 27.73 -4.05 -5.70
N ASP A 210 28.04 -3.00 -4.92
CA ASP A 210 27.80 -3.05 -3.48
C ASP A 210 26.31 -2.97 -3.19
N LYS A 211 25.86 -3.79 -2.22
CA LYS A 211 24.50 -3.70 -1.66
C LYS A 211 24.54 -2.76 -0.47
N ILE A 212 23.63 -1.80 -0.46
CA ILE A 212 23.52 -0.80 0.61
C ILE A 212 22.11 -0.76 1.18
N LYS A 213 22.00 -0.46 2.45
CA LYS A 213 20.71 -0.12 3.08
C LYS A 213 20.47 1.37 2.95
N VAL A 214 19.26 1.72 2.51
CA VAL A 214 18.80 3.09 2.32
C VAL A 214 17.55 3.31 3.16
N ASN A 215 17.51 4.42 3.89
CA ASN A 215 16.29 4.84 4.59
C ASN A 215 15.29 5.36 3.57
N THR A 216 14.09 4.76 3.53
CA THR A 216 13.07 5.06 2.53
C THR A 216 12.37 6.40 2.76
N GLU A 217 12.30 6.87 4.01
CA GLU A 217 11.66 8.15 4.36
C GLU A 217 12.56 9.35 4.04
N ARG A 218 13.87 9.22 4.31
CA ARG A 218 14.84 10.33 4.12
C ARG A 218 15.57 10.26 2.79
N GLY A 219 15.59 9.07 2.16
CA GLY A 219 16.39 8.84 0.95
C GLY A 219 17.91 8.85 1.21
N GLU A 220 18.33 8.43 2.40
CA GLU A 220 19.71 8.49 2.85
C GLU A 220 20.34 7.11 2.98
N TYR A 221 21.62 7.02 2.67
CA TYR A 221 22.44 5.84 2.96
C TYR A 221 22.48 5.57 4.47
N VAL A 222 22.30 4.33 4.87
CA VAL A 222 22.39 3.89 6.27
C VAL A 222 23.69 3.13 6.50
N GLU A 223 23.87 2.02 5.78
CA GLU A 223 25.03 1.15 5.93
C GLU A 223 25.24 0.29 4.67
N ARG A 224 26.42 -0.29 4.54
CA ARG A 224 26.69 -1.33 3.55
C ARG A 224 26.05 -2.64 4.04
N ALA A 225 25.23 -3.28 3.22
CA ALA A 225 24.67 -4.58 3.54
C ALA A 225 25.78 -5.64 3.41
N ASN A 226 26.02 -6.41 4.47
CA ASN A 226 26.89 -7.58 4.40
C ASN A 226 26.16 -8.69 3.65
N ASN A 227 26.84 -9.31 2.71
CA ASN A 227 26.34 -10.52 2.02
C ASN A 227 26.19 -11.67 2.99
#